data_5809c803dfed5441f9869be64e4fe9e6
#
_entry.id   5809c803dfed5441f9869be64e4fe9e6
#
_cell.length_a   1.000
_cell.length_b   1.000
_cell.length_c   1.000
_cell.angle_alpha   90.00
_cell.angle_beta   90.00
_cell.angle_gamma   90.00
#
_symmetry.space_group_name_H-M   'P 1'
#
loop_
_entity.id
_entity.type
_entity.pdbx_description
1 polymer ?
#
loop_
_entity_poly.entity_id
_entity_poly.type
_entity_poly.pdbx_seq_one_letter_code
_entity_poly.pdbx_strand_id
1 'polypeptide(L)'
;MFAVHSRLAFRSRFAFRSYPIVARQLVAVALVMSATVMSGCASLKQMIDVQKPTASVAGVSLGDLSLDQATLLVDVAIANPNPFTLDAAGFDLDLTIAGQQLASVAQPDAAVSVPAKGNNSIQLPVTLKFSEIAAAIGGLGSKNSVDYALDGNITMNLPVLGDISLPVSFADMLPIPQLPKISFSDVSLSDVSWSGAKLKVDLDVSNPNIFGLDLNTLAYNLEAEGKSLGSGSLEGVKLEKGQTQTLSIPMDVSLTNLGISLFRMLSGGEAVDIGLSGKADVAPDIGVWKPEPMTFEAKRTLNQK
;
A
#
# COMPACT_ATOMS: atom_id res chain seq x y z
N MET A 1 -12.22 31.63 92.90
CA MET A 1 -13.00 31.22 94.11
C MET A 1 -13.34 29.78 93.94
N PHE A 2 -12.75 28.97 94.83
CA PHE A 2 -13.07 27.56 95.24
C PHE A 2 -13.38 26.53 94.13
N ALA A 3 -12.50 25.56 93.86
CA ALA A 3 -12.18 24.30 94.57
C ALA A 3 -13.34 23.29 94.50
N VAL A 4 -13.12 22.06 94.00
CA VAL A 4 -12.88 20.88 94.81
C VAL A 4 -12.77 19.64 93.91
N HIS A 5 -11.73 18.88 94.13
CA HIS A 5 -11.39 17.52 93.80
C HIS A 5 -12.53 16.46 93.85
N SER A 6 -12.54 15.48 92.94
CA SER A 6 -12.60 14.09 93.42
C SER A 6 -12.02 13.10 92.38
N ARG A 7 -10.99 12.41 92.79
CA ARG A 7 -10.42 11.24 92.12
C ARG A 7 -11.28 10.03 92.44
N LEU A 8 -11.72 9.31 91.39
CA LEU A 8 -12.23 7.96 91.54
C LEU A 8 -11.36 7.03 90.71
N ALA A 9 -10.45 6.33 91.38
CA ALA A 9 -9.69 5.23 90.83
C ALA A 9 -10.57 3.98 90.74
N PHE A 10 -10.88 3.60 89.51
CA PHE A 10 -11.55 2.31 89.24
C PHE A 10 -10.48 1.25 88.94
N ARG A 11 -10.12 0.44 89.97
CA ARG A 11 -9.31 -0.77 89.83
C ARG A 11 -10.20 -1.89 89.31
N SER A 12 -10.26 -2.14 88.01
CA SER A 12 -10.79 -3.40 87.50
C SER A 12 -9.73 -4.51 87.57
N ARG A 13 -9.93 -5.41 88.47
CA ARG A 13 -9.22 -6.70 88.57
C ARG A 13 -9.75 -7.59 87.47
N PHE A 14 -9.00 -7.72 86.35
CA PHE A 14 -9.24 -8.78 85.40
C PHE A 14 -8.78 -10.12 86.00
N ALA A 15 -9.76 -10.94 86.41
CA ALA A 15 -9.52 -12.33 86.75
C ALA A 15 -9.29 -13.14 85.51
N PHE A 16 -8.05 -13.57 85.29
CA PHE A 16 -7.69 -14.53 84.24
C PHE A 16 -8.35 -15.88 84.58
N ARG A 17 -9.51 -16.14 83.96
CA ARG A 17 -10.16 -17.44 84.02
C ARG A 17 -9.38 -18.39 83.11
N SER A 18 -8.68 -19.37 83.74
CA SER A 18 -7.96 -20.45 83.08
C SER A 18 -8.93 -21.29 82.24
N TYR A 19 -8.90 -21.13 80.94
CA TYR A 19 -9.60 -22.03 80.04
C TYR A 19 -8.86 -23.36 79.91
N PRO A 20 -9.55 -24.50 79.83
CA PRO A 20 -8.91 -25.81 79.72
C PRO A 20 -8.09 -25.88 78.43
N ILE A 21 -7.01 -26.62 78.45
CA ILE A 21 -5.97 -26.76 77.42
C ILE A 21 -6.61 -27.04 76.01
N VAL A 22 -7.73 -27.77 75.99
CA VAL A 22 -8.47 -28.10 74.75
C VAL A 22 -9.06 -26.86 74.07
N ALA A 23 -9.56 -25.86 74.85
CA ALA A 23 -10.11 -24.61 74.27
C ALA A 23 -8.99 -23.73 73.65
N ARG A 24 -7.74 -23.79 74.16
CA ARG A 24 -6.59 -23.10 73.62
C ARG A 24 -6.10 -23.72 72.31
N GLN A 25 -6.20 -25.06 72.18
CA GLN A 25 -5.83 -25.74 70.92
C GLN A 25 -6.86 -25.48 69.81
N LEU A 26 -8.15 -25.42 70.11
CA LEU A 26 -9.20 -25.11 69.13
C LEU A 26 -9.13 -23.67 68.63
N VAL A 27 -8.78 -22.70 69.47
CA VAL A 27 -8.57 -21.30 69.05
C VAL A 27 -7.33 -21.18 68.21
N ALA A 28 -6.23 -21.91 68.51
CA ALA A 28 -5.03 -21.88 67.68
C ALA A 28 -5.24 -22.51 66.31
N VAL A 29 -6.00 -23.59 66.20
CA VAL A 29 -6.36 -24.25 64.93
C VAL A 29 -7.26 -23.35 64.10
N ALA A 30 -8.25 -22.69 64.74
CA ALA A 30 -9.14 -21.75 64.06
C ALA A 30 -8.40 -20.50 63.52
N LEU A 31 -7.37 -20.00 64.24
CA LEU A 31 -6.54 -18.89 63.82
C LEU A 31 -5.58 -19.28 62.65
N VAL A 32 -5.07 -20.48 62.64
CA VAL A 32 -4.24 -21.00 61.56
C VAL A 32 -5.07 -21.26 60.32
N MET A 33 -6.29 -21.81 60.45
CA MET A 33 -7.22 -21.99 59.33
C MET A 33 -7.68 -20.66 58.72
N SER A 34 -7.92 -19.61 59.50
CA SER A 34 -8.31 -18.30 58.99
C SER A 34 -7.13 -17.59 58.27
N ALA A 35 -5.88 -17.82 58.66
CA ALA A 35 -4.74 -17.25 57.98
C ALA A 35 -4.44 -17.90 56.62
N THR A 36 -4.77 -19.19 56.45
CA THR A 36 -4.62 -19.89 55.15
C THR A 36 -5.64 -19.50 54.12
N VAL A 37 -6.86 -19.07 54.49
CA VAL A 37 -7.90 -18.62 53.60
C VAL A 37 -7.60 -17.21 53.03
N MET A 38 -6.93 -16.34 53.77
CA MET A 38 -6.54 -15.00 53.29
C MET A 38 -5.37 -14.99 52.34
N SER A 39 -4.46 -15.96 52.35
CA SER A 39 -3.36 -16.08 51.39
C SER A 39 -3.82 -16.59 50.00
N GLY A 40 -4.97 -17.27 49.90
CA GLY A 40 -5.52 -17.76 48.65
C GLY A 40 -6.04 -16.67 47.73
N CYS A 41 -6.61 -15.58 48.28
CA CYS A 41 -7.18 -14.51 47.47
C CYS A 41 -6.13 -13.60 46.80
N ALA A 42 -4.91 -13.49 47.38
CA ALA A 42 -3.83 -12.71 46.78
C ALA A 42 -3.20 -13.45 45.59
N SER A 43 -3.13 -14.78 45.65
CA SER A 43 -2.61 -15.60 44.55
C SER A 43 -3.59 -15.70 43.36
N LEU A 44 -4.89 -15.66 43.62
CA LEU A 44 -5.87 -15.59 42.54
C LEU A 44 -5.87 -14.23 41.78
N LYS A 45 -5.58 -13.14 42.46
CA LYS A 45 -5.48 -11.81 41.83
C LYS A 45 -4.24 -11.68 40.95
N GLN A 46 -3.16 -12.40 41.23
CA GLN A 46 -1.95 -12.47 40.39
C GLN A 46 -2.12 -13.39 39.16
N MET A 47 -3.10 -14.31 39.18
CA MET A 47 -3.38 -15.20 38.04
C MET A 47 -4.25 -14.59 36.94
N ILE A 48 -4.78 -13.38 37.12
CA ILE A 48 -5.65 -12.72 36.15
C ILE A 48 -5.15 -11.27 35.90
N ASP A 49 -3.87 -11.10 35.74
CA ASP A 49 -3.36 -9.85 35.16
C ASP A 49 -3.39 -9.97 33.62
N VAL A 50 -4.60 -9.86 33.07
CA VAL A 50 -4.82 -9.86 31.61
C VAL A 50 -4.34 -8.53 31.08
N GLN A 51 -3.25 -8.56 30.32
CA GLN A 51 -2.71 -7.39 29.66
C GLN A 51 -3.39 -7.21 28.29
N LYS A 52 -3.64 -5.94 27.91
CA LYS A 52 -4.22 -5.64 26.61
C LYS A 52 -3.21 -6.00 25.51
N PRO A 53 -3.58 -6.87 24.53
CA PRO A 53 -2.74 -7.10 23.35
C PRO A 53 -2.66 -5.83 22.51
N THR A 54 -1.71 -5.80 21.61
CA THR A 54 -1.54 -4.68 20.67
C THR A 54 -1.63 -5.19 19.24
N ALA A 55 -2.24 -4.40 18.38
CA ALA A 55 -2.24 -4.61 16.94
C ALA A 55 -1.71 -3.36 16.23
N SER A 56 -0.99 -3.55 15.15
CA SER A 56 -0.50 -2.46 14.31
C SER A 56 -0.35 -2.94 12.87
N VAL A 57 -0.54 -2.04 11.92
CA VAL A 57 -0.13 -2.31 10.53
C VAL A 57 1.39 -2.27 10.48
N ALA A 58 2.02 -3.43 10.24
CA ALA A 58 3.47 -3.56 10.16
C ALA A 58 4.01 -3.01 8.82
N GLY A 59 3.17 -3.04 7.79
CA GLY A 59 3.46 -2.51 6.47
C GLY A 59 2.33 -2.79 5.49
N VAL A 60 2.39 -2.08 4.37
CA VAL A 60 1.55 -2.36 3.22
C VAL A 60 2.47 -2.50 2.02
N SER A 61 2.34 -3.60 1.30
CA SER A 61 3.09 -3.85 0.08
C SER A 61 2.14 -3.98 -1.11
N LEU A 62 2.67 -3.73 -2.29
CA LEU A 62 1.93 -3.91 -3.52
C LEU A 62 2.03 -5.38 -3.94
N GLY A 63 0.89 -6.09 -3.96
CA GLY A 63 0.84 -7.50 -4.35
C GLY A 63 0.67 -7.69 -5.84
N ASP A 64 -0.19 -6.89 -6.46
CA ASP A 64 -0.47 -6.91 -7.90
C ASP A 64 -0.81 -5.50 -8.38
N LEU A 65 -0.36 -5.14 -9.58
CA LEU A 65 -0.63 -3.84 -10.19
C LEU A 65 -0.89 -4.02 -11.68
N SER A 66 -1.93 -3.38 -12.18
CA SER A 66 -2.26 -3.28 -13.61
C SER A 66 -2.70 -1.86 -13.94
N LEU A 67 -3.13 -1.61 -15.17
CA LEU A 67 -3.74 -0.31 -15.55
C LEU A 67 -5.14 -0.14 -14.97
N ASP A 68 -5.80 -1.23 -14.57
CA ASP A 68 -7.19 -1.22 -14.11
C ASP A 68 -7.31 -1.28 -12.59
N GLN A 69 -6.39 -1.94 -11.91
CA GLN A 69 -6.47 -2.22 -10.48
C GLN A 69 -5.11 -2.35 -9.80
N ALA A 70 -5.10 -2.18 -8.48
CA ALA A 70 -4.00 -2.50 -7.60
C ALA A 70 -4.48 -3.40 -6.47
N THR A 71 -3.66 -4.37 -6.04
CA THR A 71 -3.90 -5.17 -4.84
C THR A 71 -2.87 -4.79 -3.79
N LEU A 72 -3.33 -4.25 -2.67
CA LEU A 72 -2.51 -3.98 -1.50
C LEU A 72 -2.51 -5.20 -0.60
N LEU A 73 -1.33 -5.60 -0.14
CA LEU A 73 -1.14 -6.64 0.87
C LEU A 73 -0.85 -5.93 2.20
N VAL A 74 -1.83 -5.92 3.08
CA VAL A 74 -1.76 -5.26 4.39
C VAL A 74 -1.27 -6.27 5.42
N ASP A 75 -0.07 -6.08 5.95
CA ASP A 75 0.50 -6.90 7.01
C ASP A 75 0.16 -6.31 8.38
N VAL A 76 -0.67 -7.02 9.13
CA VAL A 76 -1.06 -6.63 10.49
C VAL A 76 -0.33 -7.51 11.50
N ALA A 77 0.50 -6.89 12.33
CA ALA A 77 1.18 -7.55 13.42
C ALA A 77 0.36 -7.46 14.71
N ILE A 78 0.18 -8.58 15.40
CA ILE A 78 -0.53 -8.69 16.67
C ILE A 78 0.43 -9.24 17.71
N ALA A 79 0.58 -8.55 18.85
CA ALA A 79 1.40 -8.97 19.97
C ALA A 79 0.52 -9.34 21.17
N ASN A 80 0.75 -10.53 21.72
CA ASN A 80 0.08 -11.07 22.89
C ASN A 80 1.00 -11.09 24.11
N PRO A 81 0.87 -10.15 25.06
CA PRO A 81 1.67 -10.13 26.28
C PRO A 81 1.20 -11.14 27.33
N ASN A 82 0.09 -11.85 27.09
CA ASN A 82 -0.52 -12.75 28.07
C ASN A 82 0.12 -14.15 28.09
N PRO A 83 0.06 -14.88 29.20
CA PRO A 83 0.60 -16.23 29.33
C PRO A 83 -0.31 -17.33 28.72
N PHE A 84 -1.32 -16.94 27.95
CA PHE A 84 -2.25 -17.82 27.24
C PHE A 84 -2.43 -17.38 25.80
N THR A 85 -2.84 -18.29 24.93
CA THR A 85 -3.14 -18.02 23.54
C THR A 85 -4.39 -17.15 23.40
N LEU A 86 -4.38 -16.23 22.45
CA LEU A 86 -5.54 -15.39 22.08
C LEU A 86 -5.97 -15.72 20.65
N ASP A 87 -7.28 -15.73 20.45
CA ASP A 87 -7.86 -15.93 19.13
C ASP A 87 -8.49 -14.60 18.63
N ALA A 88 -8.20 -14.24 17.38
CA ALA A 88 -8.89 -13.13 16.74
C ALA A 88 -10.29 -13.57 16.37
N ALA A 89 -11.29 -12.81 16.83
CA ALA A 89 -12.70 -13.02 16.51
C ALA A 89 -13.08 -12.41 15.17
N GLY A 90 -12.33 -11.42 14.69
CA GLY A 90 -12.59 -10.77 13.41
C GLY A 90 -11.78 -9.50 13.21
N PHE A 91 -12.01 -8.84 12.07
CA PHE A 91 -11.52 -7.50 11.79
C PHE A 91 -12.51 -6.70 10.96
N ASP A 92 -12.43 -5.39 11.09
CA ASP A 92 -13.08 -4.40 10.23
C ASP A 92 -12.05 -3.35 9.82
N LEU A 93 -11.96 -3.07 8.54
CA LEU A 93 -11.04 -2.08 7.97
C LEU A 93 -11.79 -1.20 6.97
N ASP A 94 -11.68 0.10 7.15
CA ASP A 94 -12.14 1.12 6.22
C ASP A 94 -10.98 1.66 5.42
N LEU A 95 -11.16 1.67 4.10
CA LEU A 95 -10.22 2.28 3.17
C LEU A 95 -10.74 3.64 2.74
N THR A 96 -9.93 4.65 2.96
CA THR A 96 -10.15 6.02 2.52
C THR A 96 -9.12 6.39 1.45
N ILE A 97 -9.55 6.98 0.34
CA ILE A 97 -8.67 7.49 -0.72
C ILE A 97 -8.98 8.97 -0.96
N ALA A 98 -7.95 9.80 -0.94
CA ALA A 98 -8.07 11.25 -1.06
C ALA A 98 -9.15 11.86 -0.15
N GLY A 99 -9.34 11.31 1.05
CA GLY A 99 -10.33 11.74 2.04
C GLY A 99 -11.75 11.22 1.80
N GLN A 100 -11.97 10.35 0.82
CA GLN A 100 -13.27 9.72 0.55
C GLN A 100 -13.21 8.23 0.91
N GLN A 101 -14.18 7.75 1.72
CA GLN A 101 -14.30 6.33 2.03
C GLN A 101 -14.70 5.56 0.78
N LEU A 102 -13.85 4.62 0.37
CA LEU A 102 -14.02 3.86 -0.87
C LEU A 102 -14.55 2.45 -0.62
N ALA A 103 -14.05 1.79 0.42
CA ALA A 103 -14.39 0.41 0.75
C ALA A 103 -14.33 0.17 2.25
N SER A 104 -15.15 -0.79 2.71
CA SER A 104 -15.06 -1.39 4.04
C SER A 104 -14.91 -2.88 3.86
N VAL A 105 -13.91 -3.46 4.50
CA VAL A 105 -13.67 -4.90 4.53
C VAL A 105 -13.87 -5.40 5.95
N ALA A 106 -14.85 -6.24 6.16
CA ALA A 106 -15.12 -6.86 7.46
C ALA A 106 -15.11 -8.38 7.34
N GLN A 107 -14.40 -9.03 8.23
CA GLN A 107 -14.43 -10.50 8.37
C GLN A 107 -14.66 -10.84 9.83
N PRO A 108 -15.90 -11.22 10.21
CA PRO A 108 -16.27 -11.46 11.60
C PRO A 108 -15.67 -12.74 12.20
N ASP A 109 -15.21 -13.69 11.38
CA ASP A 109 -14.69 -14.98 11.83
C ASP A 109 -13.25 -15.21 11.33
N ALA A 110 -12.35 -14.27 11.60
CA ALA A 110 -10.93 -14.42 11.26
C ALA A 110 -10.28 -15.44 12.22
N ALA A 111 -10.04 -16.65 11.74
CA ALA A 111 -9.39 -17.72 12.52
C ALA A 111 -7.87 -17.49 12.63
N VAL A 112 -7.46 -16.51 13.42
CA VAL A 112 -6.06 -16.21 13.69
C VAL A 112 -5.77 -16.36 15.17
N SER A 113 -4.82 -17.23 15.48
CA SER A 113 -4.39 -17.52 16.86
C SER A 113 -3.05 -16.88 17.13
N VAL A 114 -2.92 -16.14 18.22
CA VAL A 114 -1.69 -15.50 18.68
C VAL A 114 -1.17 -16.24 19.92
N PRO A 115 0.00 -16.89 19.86
CA PRO A 115 0.49 -17.73 20.94
C PRO A 115 0.76 -16.91 22.22
N ALA A 116 0.77 -17.59 23.36
CA ALA A 116 1.13 -17.01 24.67
C ALA A 116 2.50 -16.34 24.62
N LYS A 117 2.61 -15.10 25.11
CA LYS A 117 3.86 -14.32 25.14
C LYS A 117 4.51 -14.19 23.75
N GLY A 118 3.71 -14.28 22.68
CA GLY A 118 4.16 -14.33 21.30
C GLY A 118 3.53 -13.26 20.42
N ASN A 119 3.95 -13.30 19.16
CA ASN A 119 3.43 -12.45 18.09
C ASN A 119 2.92 -13.32 16.95
N ASN A 120 1.97 -12.82 16.21
CA ASN A 120 1.54 -13.36 14.91
C ASN A 120 1.29 -12.23 13.94
N SER A 121 1.33 -12.51 12.64
CA SER A 121 0.97 -11.56 11.60
C SER A 121 -0.07 -12.15 10.67
N ILE A 122 -0.96 -11.28 10.19
CA ILE A 122 -1.99 -11.60 9.21
C ILE A 122 -1.72 -10.73 7.98
N GLN A 123 -1.78 -11.32 6.80
CA GLN A 123 -1.73 -10.58 5.55
C GLN A 123 -3.13 -10.52 4.93
N LEU A 124 -3.62 -9.30 4.71
CA LEU A 124 -4.95 -9.01 4.20
C LEU A 124 -4.83 -8.44 2.78
N PRO A 125 -5.31 -9.14 1.73
CA PRO A 125 -5.33 -8.58 0.38
C PRO A 125 -6.53 -7.62 0.22
N VAL A 126 -6.25 -6.40 -0.24
CA VAL A 126 -7.25 -5.36 -0.55
C VAL A 126 -7.09 -4.97 -2.01
N THR A 127 -8.04 -5.35 -2.86
CA THR A 127 -8.02 -5.02 -4.29
C THR A 127 -8.81 -3.75 -4.56
N LEU A 128 -8.19 -2.82 -5.27
CA LEU A 128 -8.69 -1.48 -5.59
C LEU A 128 -8.78 -1.31 -7.10
N LYS A 129 -9.95 -0.97 -7.63
CA LYS A 129 -10.12 -0.64 -9.05
C LYS A 129 -9.94 0.85 -9.26
N PHE A 130 -9.10 1.24 -10.19
CA PHE A 130 -8.87 2.66 -10.50
C PHE A 130 -10.11 3.38 -11.03
N SER A 131 -11.04 2.66 -11.68
CA SER A 131 -12.34 3.23 -12.08
C SER A 131 -13.22 3.62 -10.88
N GLU A 132 -13.19 2.83 -9.79
CA GLU A 132 -13.92 3.12 -8.57
C GLU A 132 -13.29 4.30 -7.83
N ILE A 133 -11.94 4.35 -7.76
CA ILE A 133 -11.20 5.49 -7.24
C ILE A 133 -11.55 6.76 -8.03
N ALA A 134 -11.49 6.69 -9.37
CA ALA A 134 -11.81 7.82 -10.24
C ALA A 134 -13.23 8.35 -10.01
N ALA A 135 -14.21 7.46 -9.86
CA ALA A 135 -15.60 7.84 -9.58
C ALA A 135 -15.74 8.54 -8.23
N ALA A 136 -15.04 8.04 -7.19
CA ALA A 136 -15.13 8.58 -5.82
C ALA A 136 -14.52 9.98 -5.69
N ILE A 137 -13.42 10.28 -6.40
CA ILE A 137 -12.67 11.54 -6.27
C ILE A 137 -12.89 12.52 -7.44
N GLY A 138 -13.83 12.24 -8.33
CA GLY A 138 -14.13 13.10 -9.48
C GLY A 138 -13.12 13.02 -10.63
N GLY A 139 -12.45 11.87 -10.77
CA GLY A 139 -11.49 11.58 -11.82
C GLY A 139 -10.05 11.53 -11.35
N LEU A 140 -9.23 10.71 -12.01
CA LEU A 140 -7.80 10.60 -11.73
C LEU A 140 -7.00 11.72 -12.42
N GLY A 141 -7.50 12.20 -13.55
CA GLY A 141 -6.83 13.25 -14.34
C GLY A 141 -5.40 12.85 -14.72
N SER A 142 -4.45 13.74 -14.48
CA SER A 142 -3.01 13.50 -14.67
C SER A 142 -2.28 13.12 -13.37
N LYS A 143 -3.01 12.60 -12.37
CA LYS A 143 -2.41 12.18 -11.10
C LYS A 143 -1.61 10.90 -11.33
N ASN A 144 -0.39 10.88 -10.80
CA ASN A 144 0.49 9.70 -10.79
C ASN A 144 0.49 8.96 -9.45
N SER A 145 -0.20 9.50 -8.45
CA SER A 145 -0.45 8.86 -7.15
C SER A 145 -1.68 9.47 -6.46
N VAL A 146 -2.24 8.74 -5.50
CA VAL A 146 -3.27 9.22 -4.57
C VAL A 146 -2.93 8.79 -3.16
N ASP A 147 -3.24 9.65 -2.18
CA ASP A 147 -3.12 9.30 -0.77
C ASP A 147 -4.22 8.31 -0.39
N TYR A 148 -3.86 7.30 0.38
CA TYR A 148 -4.82 6.40 0.98
C TYR A 148 -4.58 6.24 2.47
N ALA A 149 -5.63 5.94 3.21
CA ALA A 149 -5.59 5.58 4.62
C ALA A 149 -6.42 4.31 4.86
N LEU A 150 -5.91 3.47 5.74
CA LEU A 150 -6.57 2.29 6.28
C LEU A 150 -6.78 2.54 7.77
N ASP A 151 -8.02 2.55 8.20
CA ASP A 151 -8.40 2.69 9.60
C ASP A 151 -9.37 1.57 9.96
N GLY A 152 -9.24 1.03 11.17
CA GLY A 152 -10.17 -0.03 11.59
C GLY A 152 -9.79 -0.68 12.90
N ASN A 153 -10.32 -1.88 13.11
CA ASN A 153 -10.16 -2.61 14.36
C ASN A 153 -9.92 -4.10 14.12
N ILE A 154 -9.10 -4.68 14.99
CA ILE A 154 -8.99 -6.13 15.15
C ILE A 154 -9.73 -6.52 16.43
N THR A 155 -10.73 -7.39 16.33
CA THR A 155 -11.45 -7.91 17.49
C THR A 155 -10.76 -9.16 18.01
N MET A 156 -10.38 -9.14 19.28
CA MET A 156 -9.72 -10.26 19.96
C MET A 156 -10.62 -10.77 21.10
N ASN A 157 -10.76 -12.09 21.20
CA ASN A 157 -11.47 -12.69 22.32
C ASN A 157 -10.50 -12.95 23.48
N LEU A 158 -10.73 -12.28 24.62
CA LEU A 158 -9.94 -12.46 25.82
C LEU A 158 -10.71 -13.28 26.86
N PRO A 159 -10.10 -14.31 27.46
CA PRO A 159 -10.71 -15.01 28.59
C PRO A 159 -11.11 -14.03 29.69
N VAL A 160 -12.31 -14.15 30.21
CA VAL A 160 -12.88 -13.35 31.32
C VAL A 160 -13.30 -11.92 30.91
N LEU A 161 -12.62 -11.27 29.97
CA LEU A 161 -12.93 -9.90 29.53
C LEU A 161 -13.84 -9.86 28.31
N GLY A 162 -13.97 -10.98 27.57
CA GLY A 162 -14.74 -11.05 26.33
C GLY A 162 -14.00 -10.39 25.17
N ASP A 163 -14.75 -9.92 24.19
CA ASP A 163 -14.22 -9.30 22.99
C ASP A 163 -13.70 -7.89 23.27
N ILE A 164 -12.49 -7.63 22.83
CA ILE A 164 -11.88 -6.31 22.86
C ILE A 164 -11.52 -5.88 21.45
N SER A 165 -11.61 -4.58 21.22
CA SER A 165 -11.27 -3.94 19.95
C SER A 165 -9.88 -3.32 20.04
N LEU A 166 -9.02 -3.64 19.06
CA LEU A 166 -7.67 -3.10 18.91
C LEU A 166 -7.64 -2.21 17.68
N PRO A 167 -7.57 -0.88 17.83
CA PRO A 167 -7.53 0.02 16.69
C PRO A 167 -6.20 -0.14 15.93
N VAL A 168 -6.30 -0.11 14.61
CA VAL A 168 -5.18 -0.09 13.67
C VAL A 168 -5.37 1.04 12.69
N SER A 169 -4.28 1.71 12.30
CA SER A 169 -4.30 2.74 11.27
C SER A 169 -3.00 2.74 10.47
N PHE A 170 -3.09 3.10 9.20
CA PHE A 170 -1.97 3.23 8.29
C PHE A 170 -2.32 4.22 7.18
N ALA A 171 -1.35 5.01 6.71
CA ALA A 171 -1.52 5.91 5.58
C ALA A 171 -0.26 5.93 4.72
N ASP A 172 -0.46 5.95 3.40
CA ASP A 172 0.61 6.01 2.40
C ASP A 172 0.06 6.49 1.06
N MET A 173 0.88 6.46 0.01
CA MET A 173 0.51 6.83 -1.35
C MET A 173 0.38 5.60 -2.24
N LEU A 174 -0.74 5.49 -2.96
CA LEU A 174 -0.96 4.49 -4.00
C LEU A 174 -0.53 5.06 -5.35
N PRO A 175 0.44 4.44 -6.05
CA PRO A 175 0.80 4.84 -7.40
C PRO A 175 -0.34 4.55 -8.38
N ILE A 176 -0.58 5.49 -9.31
CA ILE A 176 -1.54 5.33 -10.41
C ILE A 176 -0.74 5.19 -11.69
N PRO A 177 -0.69 3.99 -12.29
CA PRO A 177 0.06 3.76 -13.50
C PRO A 177 -0.49 4.57 -14.67
N GLN A 178 0.42 5.17 -15.43
CA GLN A 178 0.12 5.85 -16.68
C GLN A 178 0.98 5.27 -17.80
N LEU A 179 0.43 5.19 -19.00
CA LEU A 179 1.21 4.79 -20.16
C LEU A 179 2.25 5.86 -20.49
N PRO A 180 3.43 5.47 -20.98
CA PRO A 180 4.44 6.41 -21.45
C PRO A 180 3.87 7.22 -22.62
N LYS A 181 4.28 8.49 -22.72
CA LYS A 181 3.91 9.40 -23.81
C LYS A 181 5.00 9.40 -24.85
N ILE A 182 4.62 9.17 -26.10
CA ILE A 182 5.52 9.18 -27.23
C ILE A 182 5.15 10.34 -28.14
N SER A 183 6.13 11.18 -28.46
CA SER A 183 5.95 12.34 -29.33
C SER A 183 7.17 12.56 -30.22
N PHE A 184 6.98 13.22 -31.36
CA PHE A 184 8.08 13.64 -32.19
C PHE A 184 8.86 14.79 -31.53
N SER A 185 10.17 14.64 -31.37
CA SER A 185 11.10 15.69 -30.99
C SER A 185 11.63 16.42 -32.22
N ASP A 186 12.22 15.66 -33.14
CA ASP A 186 12.73 16.20 -34.41
C ASP A 186 12.59 15.18 -35.55
N VAL A 187 12.55 15.68 -36.76
CA VAL A 187 12.60 14.88 -37.99
C VAL A 187 13.51 15.60 -38.99
N SER A 188 14.57 14.95 -39.37
CA SER A 188 15.57 15.51 -40.30
C SER A 188 15.90 14.55 -41.42
N LEU A 189 16.21 15.11 -42.57
CA LEU A 189 16.63 14.37 -43.77
C LEU A 189 18.10 14.65 -44.04
N SER A 190 18.84 13.59 -44.37
CA SER A 190 20.22 13.67 -44.81
C SER A 190 20.47 12.72 -45.98
N ASP A 191 21.61 12.85 -46.62
CA ASP A 191 22.09 11.97 -47.69
C ASP A 191 21.06 11.78 -48.83
N VAL A 192 20.41 12.88 -49.23
CA VAL A 192 19.45 12.85 -50.34
C VAL A 192 20.11 12.53 -51.64
N SER A 193 19.71 11.42 -52.28
CA SER A 193 20.26 10.92 -53.55
C SER A 193 19.15 10.47 -54.49
N TRP A 194 19.51 10.15 -55.73
CA TRP A 194 18.57 9.59 -56.73
C TRP A 194 18.00 8.22 -56.33
N SER A 195 18.62 7.49 -55.41
CA SER A 195 18.15 6.19 -54.91
C SER A 195 17.31 6.27 -53.65
N GLY A 196 17.42 7.36 -52.88
CA GLY A 196 16.71 7.53 -51.61
C GLY A 196 17.28 8.65 -50.76
N ALA A 197 16.86 8.69 -49.52
CA ALA A 197 17.35 9.60 -48.50
C ALA A 197 17.46 8.88 -47.15
N LYS A 198 18.29 9.39 -46.26
CA LYS A 198 18.31 8.99 -44.87
C LYS A 198 17.41 9.91 -44.06
N LEU A 199 16.44 9.32 -43.41
CA LEU A 199 15.53 10.00 -42.48
C LEU A 199 15.99 9.68 -41.04
N LYS A 200 16.16 10.70 -40.24
CA LYS A 200 16.41 10.57 -38.82
C LYS A 200 15.15 11.09 -38.08
N VAL A 201 14.52 10.24 -37.30
CA VAL A 201 13.39 10.59 -36.49
C VAL A 201 13.80 10.54 -35.04
N ASP A 202 13.70 11.65 -34.35
CA ASP A 202 13.94 11.75 -32.91
C ASP A 202 12.58 11.76 -32.19
N LEU A 203 12.38 10.78 -31.29
CA LEU A 203 11.17 10.61 -30.50
C LEU A 203 11.47 10.92 -29.04
N ASP A 204 10.66 11.77 -28.44
CA ASP A 204 10.65 11.94 -27.00
C ASP A 204 9.68 10.94 -26.38
N VAL A 205 10.21 10.05 -25.56
CA VAL A 205 9.47 9.08 -24.78
C VAL A 205 9.52 9.50 -23.31
N SER A 206 8.36 9.89 -22.78
CA SER A 206 8.22 10.42 -21.42
C SER A 206 7.54 9.40 -20.51
N ASN A 207 8.17 9.12 -19.37
CA ASN A 207 7.59 8.32 -18.30
C ASN A 207 6.95 9.24 -17.24
N PRO A 208 5.61 9.35 -17.15
CA PRO A 208 4.95 10.17 -16.17
C PRO A 208 4.89 9.54 -14.77
N ASN A 209 5.29 8.28 -14.62
CA ASN A 209 5.14 7.52 -13.39
C ASN A 209 6.20 7.88 -12.34
N ILE A 210 5.88 7.58 -11.08
CA ILE A 210 6.80 7.70 -9.93
C ILE A 210 7.77 6.51 -9.81
N PHE A 211 7.69 5.56 -10.74
CA PHE A 211 8.55 4.37 -10.87
C PHE A 211 9.12 4.29 -12.30
N GLY A 212 10.17 3.52 -12.49
CA GLY A 212 10.80 3.30 -13.80
C GLY A 212 9.95 2.40 -14.70
N LEU A 213 10.13 2.52 -16.02
CA LEU A 213 9.52 1.68 -17.04
C LEU A 213 10.59 1.06 -17.92
N ASP A 214 10.47 -0.23 -18.19
CA ASP A 214 11.23 -0.93 -19.22
C ASP A 214 10.36 -1.09 -20.47
N LEU A 215 10.78 -0.50 -21.58
CA LEU A 215 10.20 -0.81 -22.90
C LEU A 215 11.00 -1.99 -23.46
N ASN A 216 10.45 -3.19 -23.30
CA ASN A 216 11.09 -4.41 -23.81
C ASN A 216 11.18 -4.39 -25.32
N THR A 217 10.12 -3.91 -25.98
CA THR A 217 10.04 -3.73 -27.42
C THR A 217 9.20 -2.51 -27.74
N LEU A 218 9.68 -1.67 -28.65
CA LEU A 218 8.94 -0.56 -29.26
C LEU A 218 8.91 -0.79 -30.78
N ALA A 219 7.90 -1.46 -31.27
CA ALA A 219 7.68 -1.66 -32.70
C ALA A 219 6.93 -0.44 -33.29
N TYR A 220 7.42 0.09 -34.39
CA TYR A 220 6.87 1.30 -35.00
C TYR A 220 6.69 1.17 -36.50
N ASN A 221 5.75 1.92 -37.05
CA ASN A 221 5.55 2.19 -38.46
C ASN A 221 5.49 3.71 -38.69
N LEU A 222 6.32 4.22 -39.57
CA LEU A 222 6.37 5.62 -39.94
C LEU A 222 5.63 5.82 -41.25
N GLU A 223 4.78 6.82 -41.33
CA GLU A 223 3.99 7.16 -42.51
C GLU A 223 4.13 8.64 -42.84
N ALA A 224 4.08 8.96 -44.11
CA ALA A 224 3.90 10.33 -44.59
C ALA A 224 2.68 10.38 -45.52
N GLU A 225 1.78 11.31 -45.28
CA GLU A 225 0.51 11.45 -46.07
C GLU A 225 -0.24 10.11 -46.21
N GLY A 226 -0.23 9.27 -45.13
CA GLY A 226 -0.86 7.95 -45.12
C GLY A 226 -0.13 6.85 -45.88
N LYS A 227 1.09 7.09 -46.38
CA LYS A 227 1.93 6.08 -47.03
C LYS A 227 3.07 5.67 -46.09
N SER A 228 3.28 4.38 -45.93
CA SER A 228 4.37 3.88 -45.10
C SER A 228 5.74 4.25 -45.68
N LEU A 229 6.58 4.88 -44.88
CA LEU A 229 7.97 5.19 -45.17
C LEU A 229 8.89 4.04 -44.72
N GLY A 230 8.50 3.32 -43.69
CA GLY A 230 9.25 2.20 -43.14
C GLY A 230 8.76 1.81 -41.75
N SER A 231 9.23 0.68 -41.29
CA SER A 231 8.93 0.15 -39.95
C SER A 231 10.17 -0.42 -39.29
N GLY A 232 10.15 -0.55 -37.98
CA GLY A 232 11.26 -1.15 -37.25
C GLY A 232 10.87 -1.43 -35.80
N SER A 233 11.86 -1.83 -34.99
CA SER A 233 11.72 -2.01 -33.56
C SER A 233 12.97 -1.50 -32.83
N LEU A 234 12.73 -0.97 -31.64
CA LEU A 234 13.75 -0.68 -30.62
C LEU A 234 13.53 -1.64 -29.46
N GLU A 235 14.61 -2.10 -28.87
CA GLU A 235 14.56 -3.06 -27.76
C GLU A 235 15.33 -2.54 -26.55
N GLY A 236 14.87 -2.87 -25.35
CA GLY A 236 15.59 -2.66 -24.09
C GLY A 236 15.74 -1.18 -23.69
N VAL A 237 14.75 -0.34 -23.98
CA VAL A 237 14.76 1.07 -23.59
C VAL A 237 14.29 1.20 -22.16
N LYS A 238 15.15 1.75 -21.29
CA LYS A 238 14.82 2.03 -19.88
C LYS A 238 14.49 3.49 -19.69
N LEU A 239 13.36 3.74 -19.05
CA LEU A 239 12.85 5.07 -18.74
C LEU A 239 12.82 5.26 -17.22
N GLU A 240 13.70 6.12 -16.72
CA GLU A 240 13.67 6.48 -15.30
C GLU A 240 12.36 7.20 -14.92
N LYS A 241 12.00 7.13 -13.66
CA LYS A 241 10.80 7.80 -13.11
C LYS A 241 10.77 9.30 -13.46
N GLY A 242 9.65 9.76 -14.00
CA GLY A 242 9.41 11.16 -14.29
C GLY A 242 10.31 11.75 -15.38
N GLN A 243 11.09 10.93 -16.11
CA GLN A 243 12.03 11.40 -17.12
C GLN A 243 11.49 11.27 -18.54
N THR A 244 12.04 12.10 -19.41
CA THR A 244 11.86 12.02 -20.86
C THR A 244 13.19 11.67 -21.48
N GLN A 245 13.20 10.68 -22.35
CA GLN A 245 14.38 10.24 -23.10
C GLN A 245 14.11 10.43 -24.60
N THR A 246 15.08 11.02 -25.31
CA THR A 246 15.02 11.12 -26.77
C THR A 246 15.64 9.88 -27.41
N LEU A 247 14.87 9.18 -28.23
CA LEU A 247 15.28 8.02 -29.01
C LEU A 247 15.44 8.42 -30.45
N SER A 248 16.65 8.20 -31.03
CA SER A 248 16.94 8.49 -32.45
C SER A 248 16.75 7.24 -33.29
N ILE A 249 15.91 7.35 -34.30
CA ILE A 249 15.60 6.26 -35.24
C ILE A 249 16.14 6.65 -36.62
N PRO A 250 17.27 6.07 -37.07
CA PRO A 250 17.71 6.23 -38.44
C PRO A 250 16.96 5.28 -39.36
N MET A 251 16.52 5.78 -40.52
CA MET A 251 15.78 5.01 -41.52
C MET A 251 16.30 5.33 -42.93
N ASP A 252 16.50 4.31 -43.75
CA ASP A 252 16.75 4.48 -45.18
C ASP A 252 15.41 4.45 -45.93
N VAL A 253 15.08 5.54 -46.59
CA VAL A 253 13.81 5.70 -47.32
C VAL A 253 14.09 5.76 -48.83
N SER A 254 13.49 4.83 -49.58
CA SER A 254 13.64 4.84 -51.05
C SER A 254 12.79 5.98 -51.68
N LEU A 255 13.25 6.53 -52.77
CA LEU A 255 12.48 7.58 -53.52
C LEU A 255 11.10 7.11 -53.98
N THR A 256 10.95 5.81 -54.24
CA THR A 256 9.64 5.23 -54.60
C THR A 256 8.62 5.29 -53.43
N ASN A 257 9.12 5.23 -52.20
CA ASN A 257 8.29 5.32 -50.99
C ASN A 257 8.10 6.77 -50.50
N LEU A 258 9.03 7.66 -50.85
CA LEU A 258 9.00 9.07 -50.47
C LEU A 258 7.77 9.82 -51.06
N GLY A 259 7.25 9.32 -52.16
CA GLY A 259 6.09 9.95 -52.83
C GLY A 259 6.33 11.41 -53.27
N ILE A 260 5.35 11.93 -54.00
CA ILE A 260 5.41 13.31 -54.53
C ILE A 260 5.36 14.34 -53.37
N SER A 261 4.73 14.03 -52.28
CA SER A 261 4.54 14.96 -51.13
C SER A 261 5.87 15.26 -50.42
N LEU A 262 6.69 14.26 -50.16
CA LEU A 262 7.99 14.48 -49.50
C LEU A 262 9.00 15.10 -50.46
N PHE A 263 8.93 14.77 -51.78
CA PHE A 263 9.70 15.44 -52.80
C PHE A 263 9.35 16.94 -52.92
N ARG A 264 8.05 17.31 -52.78
CA ARG A 264 7.60 18.72 -52.77
C ARG A 264 8.07 19.45 -51.50
N MET A 265 8.09 18.78 -50.35
CA MET A 265 8.66 19.34 -49.12
C MET A 265 10.16 19.65 -49.31
N LEU A 266 10.88 18.72 -49.88
CA LEU A 266 12.33 18.86 -50.14
C LEU A 266 12.63 19.90 -51.21
N SER A 267 11.73 20.10 -52.19
CA SER A 267 11.95 20.98 -53.34
C SER A 267 11.38 22.39 -53.17
N GLY A 268 10.72 22.74 -52.08
CA GLY A 268 10.38 24.14 -51.92
C GLY A 268 9.06 24.46 -51.22
N GLY A 269 8.56 23.74 -50.24
CA GLY A 269 7.74 24.42 -49.29
C GLY A 269 6.32 23.99 -49.05
N GLU A 270 5.89 22.77 -49.37
CA GLU A 270 4.64 22.26 -48.86
C GLU A 270 4.84 21.55 -47.54
N ALA A 271 3.95 21.80 -46.55
CA ALA A 271 3.89 21.08 -45.29
C ALA A 271 3.56 19.60 -45.53
N VAL A 272 4.19 18.69 -44.81
CA VAL A 272 3.92 17.25 -44.91
C VAL A 272 3.57 16.70 -43.56
N ASP A 273 2.48 15.96 -43.48
CA ASP A 273 2.05 15.29 -42.27
C ASP A 273 2.77 13.92 -42.14
N ILE A 274 3.50 13.77 -41.04
CA ILE A 274 4.14 12.54 -40.65
C ILE A 274 3.40 11.92 -39.48
N GLY A 275 3.05 10.64 -39.60
CA GLY A 275 2.46 9.81 -38.57
C GLY A 275 3.40 8.71 -38.11
N LEU A 276 3.45 8.46 -36.84
CA LEU A 276 4.08 7.32 -36.22
C LEU A 276 3.01 6.53 -35.49
N SER A 277 2.92 5.25 -35.80
CA SER A 277 2.04 4.33 -35.07
C SER A 277 2.82 3.10 -34.65
N GLY A 278 2.38 2.41 -33.60
CA GLY A 278 3.11 1.23 -33.18
C GLY A 278 2.53 0.54 -31.96
N LYS A 279 3.31 -0.44 -31.49
CA LYS A 279 3.05 -1.19 -30.26
C LYS A 279 4.30 -1.18 -29.40
N ALA A 280 4.09 -0.98 -28.11
CA ALA A 280 5.15 -1.09 -27.11
C ALA A 280 4.80 -2.16 -26.09
N ASP A 281 5.77 -2.98 -25.73
CA ASP A 281 5.70 -3.89 -24.59
C ASP A 281 6.35 -3.17 -23.40
N VAL A 282 5.51 -2.75 -22.44
CA VAL A 282 5.91 -1.88 -21.34
C VAL A 282 5.82 -2.66 -20.02
N ALA A 283 6.94 -2.78 -19.32
CA ALA A 283 7.00 -3.34 -17.98
C ALA A 283 7.50 -2.28 -17.00
N PRO A 284 6.87 -2.12 -15.82
CA PRO A 284 7.48 -1.33 -14.75
C PRO A 284 8.65 -2.07 -14.12
N ASP A 285 9.59 -1.33 -13.56
CA ASP A 285 10.71 -1.88 -12.78
C ASP A 285 10.28 -2.40 -11.40
N ILE A 286 9.00 -2.32 -11.07
CA ILE A 286 8.35 -2.93 -9.91
C ILE A 286 7.82 -4.32 -10.31
N GLY A 287 8.38 -5.39 -9.74
CA GLY A 287 8.17 -6.79 -10.14
C GLY A 287 6.74 -7.37 -10.03
N VAL A 288 5.74 -6.54 -9.71
CA VAL A 288 4.34 -6.93 -9.48
C VAL A 288 3.39 -6.62 -10.65
N TRP A 289 3.89 -5.97 -11.71
CA TRP A 289 3.06 -5.66 -12.88
C TRP A 289 3.31 -6.67 -14.01
N LYS A 290 2.25 -7.19 -14.57
CA LYS A 290 2.31 -7.97 -15.82
C LYS A 290 2.21 -7.00 -16.99
N PRO A 291 3.24 -6.93 -17.86
CA PRO A 291 3.23 -6.05 -19.00
C PRO A 291 2.09 -6.39 -19.97
N GLU A 292 1.39 -5.36 -20.43
CA GLU A 292 0.43 -5.47 -21.52
C GLU A 292 0.93 -4.64 -22.71
N PRO A 293 0.78 -5.16 -23.95
CA PRO A 293 1.16 -4.38 -25.13
C PRO A 293 0.30 -3.13 -25.25
N MET A 294 0.91 -1.95 -25.28
CA MET A 294 0.21 -0.70 -25.57
C MET A 294 0.31 -0.34 -27.06
N THR A 295 -0.72 0.28 -27.60
CA THR A 295 -0.64 0.92 -28.91
C THR A 295 -0.42 2.42 -28.73
N PHE A 296 0.34 3.02 -29.64
CA PHE A 296 0.56 4.46 -29.63
C PHE A 296 0.45 5.04 -31.04
N GLU A 297 0.11 6.32 -31.11
CA GLU A 297 0.12 7.15 -32.31
C GLU A 297 0.70 8.51 -31.96
N ALA A 298 1.55 9.03 -32.85
CA ALA A 298 2.05 10.40 -32.81
C ALA A 298 1.95 11.00 -34.20
N LYS A 299 1.62 12.28 -34.30
CA LYS A 299 1.51 13.01 -35.57
C LYS A 299 2.24 14.33 -35.47
N ARG A 300 2.89 14.72 -36.55
CA ARG A 300 3.57 16.01 -36.65
C ARG A 300 3.50 16.52 -38.11
N THR A 301 3.21 17.78 -38.27
CA THR A 301 3.30 18.48 -39.57
C THR A 301 4.71 19.05 -39.67
N LEU A 302 5.45 18.64 -40.68
CA LEU A 302 6.77 19.19 -41.03
C LEU A 302 6.63 20.35 -41.96
N ASN A 303 7.15 21.50 -41.58
CA ASN A 303 7.30 22.69 -42.43
C ASN A 303 8.77 22.89 -42.71
N GLN A 304 9.11 23.29 -43.93
CA GLN A 304 10.47 23.73 -44.24
C GLN A 304 10.75 25.03 -43.44
N LYS A 305 11.89 25.07 -42.75
CA LYS A 305 12.40 26.30 -42.15
C LYS A 305 13.12 27.14 -43.18
#